data_791bfb729230fe275a1a318a44d61a70
#
_entry.id   791bfb729230fe275a1a318a44d61a70
#
_cell.length_a   1.000
_cell.length_b   1.000
_cell.length_c   1.000
_cell.angle_alpha   90.00
_cell.angle_beta   90.00
_cell.angle_gamma   90.00
#
_symmetry.space_group_name_H-M   'P 1'
#
loop_
_entity.id
_entity.type
_entity.pdbx_description
1 polymer ?
#
loop_
_entity_poly.entity_id
_entity_poly.type
_entity_poly.pdbx_seq_one_letter_code
_entity_poly.pdbx_strand_id
1 'polypeptide(L)'
;AAFSKQRSKNLYKQQTQIEKANKQYYLNECEKLDAYSEDLKNGLERDIKELRKEISVKKKAFKASTNLPLKEMLDLKDEINKLEKKRKEMQRDLYDKQDAIDDENDRLQEEIRKKLEGKVVTEHIMTISFEVV
;
A
#
# COMPACT_ATOMS: atom_id res chain seq x y z
N ALA A 1 19.89 -26.05 43.07
CA ALA A 1 18.54 -25.47 43.07
C ALA A 1 18.50 -23.99 42.71
N ALA A 2 19.45 -23.18 43.14
CA ALA A 2 19.53 -21.73 42.78
C ALA A 2 19.91 -21.51 41.32
N PHE A 3 20.73 -22.37 40.71
CA PHE A 3 21.16 -22.28 39.31
C PHE A 3 20.03 -22.53 38.32
N SER A 4 19.11 -23.47 38.58
CA SER A 4 18.01 -23.75 37.67
C SER A 4 16.94 -22.67 37.65
N LYS A 5 16.68 -22.01 38.79
CA LYS A 5 15.74 -20.88 38.87
C LYS A 5 16.27 -19.66 38.13
N GLN A 6 17.56 -19.37 38.20
CA GLN A 6 18.18 -18.24 37.53
C GLN A 6 18.22 -18.46 35.99
N ARG A 7 18.47 -19.68 35.55
CA ARG A 7 18.45 -20.10 34.14
C ARG A 7 17.04 -19.95 33.53
N SER A 8 16.01 -20.37 34.26
CA SER A 8 14.61 -20.21 33.84
C SER A 8 14.20 -18.75 33.72
N LYS A 9 14.63 -17.88 34.65
CA LYS A 9 14.37 -16.45 34.59
C LYS A 9 15.06 -15.78 33.41
N ASN A 10 16.30 -16.17 33.09
CA ASN A 10 17.03 -15.63 31.93
C ASN A 10 16.40 -16.04 30.62
N LEU A 11 15.97 -17.28 30.46
CA LEU A 11 15.24 -17.77 29.30
C LEU A 11 13.90 -17.04 29.12
N TYR A 12 13.16 -16.85 30.21
CA TYR A 12 11.90 -16.10 30.18
C TYR A 12 12.11 -14.65 29.74
N LYS A 13 13.15 -13.97 30.25
CA LYS A 13 13.48 -12.60 29.84
C LYS A 13 13.85 -12.53 28.35
N GLN A 14 14.64 -13.47 27.84
CA GLN A 14 15.01 -13.55 26.43
C GLN A 14 13.79 -13.76 25.54
N GLN A 15 12.89 -14.67 25.88
CA GLN A 15 11.65 -14.91 25.15
C GLN A 15 10.75 -13.69 25.12
N THR A 16 10.62 -12.99 26.24
CA THR A 16 9.84 -11.74 26.36
C THR A 16 10.44 -10.64 25.48
N GLN A 17 11.76 -10.51 25.44
CA GLN A 17 12.45 -9.52 24.60
C GLN A 17 12.29 -9.83 23.12
N ILE A 18 12.41 -11.09 22.72
CA ILE A 18 12.21 -11.55 21.33
C ILE A 18 10.76 -11.30 20.91
N GLU A 19 9.80 -11.64 21.73
CA GLU A 19 8.38 -11.41 21.46
C GLU A 19 8.08 -9.92 21.31
N LYS A 20 8.64 -9.09 22.19
CA LYS A 20 8.50 -7.63 22.11
C LYS A 20 9.11 -7.06 20.83
N ALA A 21 10.29 -7.54 20.45
CA ALA A 21 10.97 -7.14 19.22
C ALA A 21 10.15 -7.57 17.98
N ASN A 22 9.57 -8.77 17.98
CA ASN A 22 8.72 -9.28 16.90
C ASN A 22 7.43 -8.47 16.77
N LYS A 23 6.81 -8.09 17.88
CA LYS A 23 5.63 -7.22 17.89
C LYS A 23 5.95 -5.86 17.28
N GLN A 24 7.07 -5.27 17.67
CA GLN A 24 7.50 -3.97 17.16
C GLN A 24 7.81 -4.03 15.67
N TYR A 25 8.49 -5.09 15.22
CA TYR A 25 8.76 -5.34 13.81
C TYR A 25 7.46 -5.43 12.99
N TYR A 26 6.50 -6.22 13.48
CA TYR A 26 5.21 -6.39 12.81
C TYR A 26 4.47 -5.06 12.67
N LEU A 27 4.38 -4.29 13.77
CA LEU A 27 3.75 -2.97 13.75
C LEU A 27 4.42 -2.01 12.76
N ASN A 28 5.76 -1.96 12.78
CA ASN A 28 6.50 -1.07 11.89
C ASN A 28 6.32 -1.43 10.42
N GLU A 29 6.36 -2.72 10.10
CA GLU A 29 6.17 -3.19 8.72
C GLU A 29 4.73 -2.97 8.22
N CYS A 30 3.74 -3.19 9.09
CA CYS A 30 2.34 -2.90 8.76
C CYS A 30 2.11 -1.40 8.52
N GLU A 31 2.70 -0.53 9.34
CA GLU A 31 2.61 0.93 9.15
C GLU A 31 3.22 1.36 7.82
N LYS A 32 4.37 0.81 7.44
CA LYS A 32 5.01 1.09 6.15
C LYS A 32 4.14 0.67 4.97
N LEU A 33 3.54 -0.53 5.05
CA LEU A 33 2.66 -1.04 4.01
C LEU A 33 1.38 -0.22 3.89
N ASP A 34 0.79 0.18 5.02
CA ASP A 34 -0.40 1.03 5.04
C ASP A 34 -0.10 2.42 4.45
N ALA A 35 1.02 3.02 4.80
CA ALA A 35 1.45 4.30 4.25
C ALA A 35 1.70 4.23 2.74
N TYR A 36 2.36 3.18 2.28
CA TYR A 36 2.62 2.93 0.86
C TYR A 36 1.32 2.75 0.07
N SER A 37 0.38 1.97 0.61
CA SER A 37 -0.94 1.75 0.01
C SER A 37 -1.74 3.03 -0.09
N GLU A 38 -1.72 3.86 0.95
CA GLU A 38 -2.39 5.16 0.96
C GLU A 38 -1.80 6.11 -0.08
N ASP A 39 -0.47 6.15 -0.20
CA ASP A 39 0.21 6.95 -1.21
C ASP A 39 -0.17 6.52 -2.63
N LEU A 40 -0.26 5.21 -2.89
CA LEU A 40 -0.68 4.69 -4.20
C LEU A 40 -2.13 5.07 -4.52
N LYS A 41 -3.03 4.95 -3.54
CA LYS A 41 -4.44 5.33 -3.72
C LYS A 41 -4.59 6.83 -3.96
N ASN A 42 -3.87 7.66 -3.22
CA ASN A 42 -3.85 9.11 -3.39
C ASN A 42 -3.27 9.51 -4.75
N GLY A 43 -2.27 8.76 -5.24
CA GLY A 43 -1.71 8.96 -6.57
C GLY A 43 -2.75 8.75 -7.68
N LEU A 44 -3.59 7.72 -7.56
CA LEU A 44 -4.67 7.46 -8.52
C LEU A 44 -5.69 8.61 -8.55
N GLU A 45 -6.08 9.11 -7.39
CA GLU A 45 -7.00 10.25 -7.30
C GLU A 45 -6.38 11.53 -7.84
N ARG A 46 -5.10 11.74 -7.60
CA ARG A 46 -4.35 12.90 -8.11
C ARG A 46 -4.29 12.90 -9.62
N ASP A 47 -4.03 11.76 -10.24
CA ASP A 47 -3.97 11.61 -11.69
C ASP A 47 -5.29 11.99 -12.35
N ILE A 48 -6.41 11.58 -11.78
CA ILE A 48 -7.75 11.96 -12.25
C ILE A 48 -7.97 13.46 -12.09
N LYS A 49 -7.57 14.02 -10.97
CA LYS A 49 -7.71 15.45 -10.69
C LYS A 49 -6.89 16.30 -11.68
N GLU A 50 -5.66 15.89 -11.96
CA GLU A 50 -4.79 16.54 -12.94
C GLU A 50 -5.39 16.48 -14.35
N LEU A 51 -5.94 15.33 -14.72
CA LEU A 51 -6.61 15.15 -16.02
C LEU A 51 -7.85 16.05 -16.13
N ARG A 52 -8.63 16.19 -15.07
CA ARG A 52 -9.77 17.13 -15.04
C ARG A 52 -9.33 18.58 -15.24
N LYS A 53 -8.21 18.97 -14.62
CA LYS A 53 -7.63 20.32 -14.82
C LYS A 53 -7.21 20.54 -16.25
N GLU A 54 -6.53 19.58 -16.86
CA GLU A 54 -6.13 19.63 -18.26
C GLU A 54 -7.34 19.77 -19.19
N ILE A 55 -8.38 19.00 -18.96
CA ILE A 55 -9.63 19.08 -19.71
C ILE A 55 -10.27 20.46 -19.56
N SER A 56 -10.30 21.01 -18.34
CA SER A 56 -10.85 22.34 -18.07
C SER A 56 -10.10 23.43 -18.85
N VAL A 57 -8.77 23.37 -18.86
CA VAL A 57 -7.93 24.33 -19.63
C VAL A 57 -8.22 24.24 -21.12
N LYS A 58 -8.31 23.02 -21.65
CA LYS A 58 -8.60 22.82 -23.09
C LYS A 58 -10.01 23.23 -23.46
N LYS A 59 -11.00 23.03 -22.60
CA LYS A 59 -12.36 23.52 -22.83
C LYS A 59 -12.43 25.05 -22.88
N LYS A 60 -11.66 25.72 -22.01
CA LYS A 60 -11.57 27.20 -22.06
C LYS A 60 -10.90 27.66 -23.35
N ALA A 61 -9.83 27.00 -23.79
CA ALA A 61 -9.17 27.29 -25.07
C ALA A 61 -10.13 27.06 -26.25
N PHE A 62 -10.93 26.03 -26.23
CA PHE A 62 -11.95 25.74 -27.23
C PHE A 62 -12.98 26.86 -27.32
N LYS A 63 -13.51 27.35 -26.19
CA LYS A 63 -14.47 28.45 -26.14
C LYS A 63 -13.87 29.76 -26.68
N ALA A 64 -12.56 29.96 -26.49
CA ALA A 64 -11.83 31.14 -27.00
C ALA A 64 -11.35 30.98 -28.45
N SER A 65 -11.59 29.86 -29.10
CA SER A 65 -11.06 29.51 -30.41
C SER A 65 -11.87 30.07 -31.59
N THR A 66 -12.73 31.07 -31.36
CA THR A 66 -13.54 31.71 -32.42
C THR A 66 -12.71 32.32 -33.55
N ASN A 67 -11.45 32.65 -33.27
CA ASN A 67 -10.51 33.23 -34.24
C ASN A 67 -9.63 32.19 -34.96
N LEU A 68 -9.76 30.90 -34.60
CA LEU A 68 -8.99 29.82 -35.20
C LEU A 68 -9.67 29.26 -36.45
N PRO A 69 -8.91 28.68 -37.39
CA PRO A 69 -9.48 27.95 -38.51
C PRO A 69 -10.34 26.79 -37.98
N LEU A 70 -11.40 26.46 -38.73
CA LEU A 70 -12.33 25.41 -38.35
C LEU A 70 -11.64 24.07 -38.08
N LYS A 71 -10.64 23.70 -38.86
CA LYS A 71 -9.88 22.47 -38.70
C LYS A 71 -9.19 22.40 -37.32
N GLU A 72 -8.55 23.48 -36.90
CA GLU A 72 -7.88 23.53 -35.59
C GLU A 72 -8.88 23.50 -34.44
N MET A 73 -10.02 24.14 -34.60
CA MET A 73 -11.11 24.10 -33.64
C MET A 73 -11.65 22.67 -33.48
N LEU A 74 -11.85 21.93 -34.58
CA LEU A 74 -12.31 20.56 -34.56
C LEU A 74 -11.27 19.61 -33.96
N ASP A 75 -9.98 19.82 -34.26
CA ASP A 75 -8.88 19.04 -33.66
C ASP A 75 -8.83 19.23 -32.16
N LEU A 76 -9.03 20.45 -31.67
CA LEU A 76 -9.10 20.76 -30.24
C LEU A 76 -10.28 20.04 -29.57
N LYS A 77 -11.42 20.01 -30.23
CA LYS A 77 -12.61 19.29 -29.74
C LYS A 77 -12.34 17.78 -29.66
N ASP A 78 -11.65 17.22 -30.65
CA ASP A 78 -11.29 15.81 -30.67
C ASP A 78 -10.33 15.46 -29.53
N GLU A 79 -9.36 16.32 -29.24
CA GLU A 79 -8.48 16.15 -28.08
C GLU A 79 -9.27 16.15 -26.77
N ILE A 80 -10.20 17.09 -26.60
CA ILE A 80 -11.06 17.17 -25.42
C ILE A 80 -11.86 15.88 -25.26
N ASN A 81 -12.44 15.38 -26.34
CA ASN A 81 -13.23 14.14 -26.31
C ASN A 81 -12.38 12.92 -25.92
N LYS A 82 -11.13 12.85 -26.40
CA LYS A 82 -10.20 11.78 -26.02
C LYS A 82 -9.83 11.84 -24.54
N LEU A 83 -9.56 13.02 -24.03
CA LEU A 83 -9.25 13.22 -22.60
C LEU A 83 -10.44 12.94 -21.70
N GLU A 84 -11.64 13.34 -22.12
CA GLU A 84 -12.90 13.03 -21.41
C GLU A 84 -13.15 11.53 -21.33
N LYS A 85 -12.90 10.81 -22.43
CA LYS A 85 -13.02 9.36 -22.47
C LYS A 85 -12.02 8.69 -21.53
N LYS A 86 -10.77 9.14 -21.55
CA LYS A 86 -9.73 8.66 -20.65
C LYS A 86 -10.10 8.90 -19.19
N ARG A 87 -10.60 10.09 -18.87
CA ARG A 87 -11.05 10.42 -17.51
C ARG A 87 -12.18 9.49 -17.04
N LYS A 88 -13.16 9.24 -17.91
CA LYS A 88 -14.28 8.34 -17.57
C LYS A 88 -13.79 6.91 -17.29
N GLU A 89 -12.85 6.43 -18.09
CA GLU A 89 -12.25 5.09 -17.88
C GLU A 89 -11.48 5.04 -16.57
N MET A 90 -10.63 6.03 -16.29
CA MET A 90 -9.87 6.09 -15.05
C MET A 90 -10.78 6.19 -13.82
N GLN A 91 -11.84 6.95 -13.92
CA GLN A 91 -12.80 7.13 -12.83
C GLN A 91 -13.63 5.86 -12.57
N ARG A 92 -14.01 5.14 -13.63
CA ARG A 92 -14.71 3.86 -13.54
C ARG A 92 -13.83 2.80 -12.88
N ASP A 93 -12.54 2.77 -13.23
CA ASP A 93 -11.60 1.76 -12.74
C ASP A 93 -10.98 2.12 -11.38
N LEU A 94 -11.22 3.33 -10.88
CA LEU A 94 -10.61 3.84 -9.65
C LEU A 94 -10.83 2.92 -8.45
N TYR A 95 -12.09 2.54 -8.21
CA TYR A 95 -12.43 1.71 -7.06
C TYR A 95 -11.84 0.32 -7.16
N ASP A 96 -11.84 -0.29 -8.34
CA ASP A 96 -11.25 -1.61 -8.57
C ASP A 96 -9.74 -1.58 -8.33
N LYS A 97 -9.06 -0.52 -8.77
CA LYS A 97 -7.63 -0.32 -8.53
C LYS A 97 -7.32 -0.07 -7.06
N GLN A 98 -8.14 0.72 -6.36
CA GLN A 98 -8.00 0.94 -4.93
C GLN A 98 -8.21 -0.36 -4.14
N ASP A 99 -9.20 -1.15 -4.50
CA ASP A 99 -9.45 -2.46 -3.89
C ASP A 99 -8.28 -3.41 -4.12
N ALA A 100 -7.70 -3.42 -5.32
CA ALA A 100 -6.53 -4.23 -5.63
C ALA A 100 -5.31 -3.83 -4.78
N ILE A 101 -5.11 -2.53 -4.53
CA ILE A 101 -4.06 -2.03 -3.66
C ILE A 101 -4.28 -2.50 -2.21
N ASP A 102 -5.52 -2.41 -1.72
CA ASP A 102 -5.88 -2.87 -0.38
C ASP A 102 -5.69 -4.38 -0.23
N ASP A 103 -6.11 -5.17 -1.21
CA ASP A 103 -5.95 -6.62 -1.23
C ASP A 103 -4.47 -7.02 -1.21
N GLU A 104 -3.63 -6.35 -1.98
CA GLU A 104 -2.18 -6.58 -1.98
C GLU A 104 -1.55 -6.20 -0.64
N ASN A 105 -1.97 -5.12 -0.03
CA ASN A 105 -1.54 -4.73 1.31
C ASN A 105 -1.89 -5.81 2.34
N ASP A 106 -3.12 -6.28 2.33
CA ASP A 106 -3.59 -7.34 3.22
C ASP A 106 -2.78 -8.63 3.03
N ARG A 107 -2.50 -8.98 1.78
CA ARG A 107 -1.69 -10.15 1.43
C ARG A 107 -0.26 -10.05 1.98
N LEU A 108 0.37 -8.90 1.83
CA LEU A 108 1.73 -8.66 2.32
C LEU A 108 1.78 -8.68 3.84
N GLN A 109 0.81 -8.10 4.52
CA GLN A 109 0.73 -8.13 5.98
C GLN A 109 0.52 -9.56 6.49
N GLU A 110 -0.30 -10.35 5.81
CA GLU A 110 -0.49 -11.76 6.15
C GLU A 110 0.78 -12.59 5.93
N GLU A 111 1.57 -12.31 4.91
CA GLU A 111 2.88 -12.96 4.72
C GLU A 111 3.83 -12.68 5.88
N ILE A 112 3.88 -11.43 6.36
CA ILE A 112 4.71 -11.05 7.50
C ILE A 112 4.24 -11.80 8.75
N ARG A 113 2.93 -11.86 8.98
CA ARG A 113 2.34 -12.59 10.09
C ARG A 113 2.75 -14.07 10.08
N LYS A 114 2.63 -14.72 8.94
CA LYS A 114 3.00 -16.14 8.79
C LYS A 114 4.48 -16.39 9.07
N LYS A 115 5.36 -15.51 8.60
CA LYS A 115 6.80 -15.60 8.87
C LYS A 115 7.10 -15.47 10.36
N LEU A 116 6.46 -14.54 11.04
CA LEU A 116 6.65 -14.34 12.48
C LEU A 116 6.09 -15.50 13.30
N GLU A 117 4.92 -16.03 12.94
CA GLU A 117 4.34 -17.21 13.58
C GLU A 117 5.24 -18.45 13.40
N GLY A 118 5.76 -18.66 12.19
CA GLY A 118 6.71 -19.74 11.90
C GLY A 118 8.00 -19.61 12.70
N LYS A 119 8.54 -18.40 12.83
CA LYS A 119 9.74 -18.11 13.63
C LYS A 119 9.52 -18.40 15.11
N VAL A 120 8.40 -17.98 15.69
CA VAL A 120 8.04 -18.24 17.09
C VAL A 120 7.93 -19.74 17.35
N VAL A 121 7.29 -20.49 16.47
CA VAL A 121 7.18 -21.97 16.57
C VAL A 121 8.55 -22.63 16.51
N THR A 122 9.44 -22.20 15.60
CA THR A 122 10.79 -22.73 15.47
C THR A 122 11.63 -22.45 16.72
N GLU A 123 11.59 -21.24 17.26
CA GLU A 123 12.28 -20.88 18.50
C GLU A 123 11.75 -21.69 19.69
N HIS A 124 10.46 -21.93 19.77
CA HIS A 124 9.84 -22.75 20.80
C HIS A 124 10.30 -24.22 20.72
N ILE A 125 10.37 -24.78 19.53
CA ILE A 125 10.89 -26.15 19.30
C ILE A 125 12.39 -26.24 19.68
N MET A 126 13.19 -25.24 19.34
CA MET A 126 14.60 -25.17 19.74
C MET A 126 14.76 -25.12 21.26
N THR A 127 13.95 -24.35 21.96
CA THR A 127 13.97 -24.25 23.41
C THR A 127 13.62 -25.59 24.08
N ILE A 128 12.62 -26.30 23.53
CA ILE A 128 12.22 -27.65 24.03
C ILE A 128 13.35 -28.66 23.83
N SER A 129 14.02 -28.66 22.66
CA SER A 129 15.13 -29.58 22.42
C SER A 129 16.36 -29.32 23.30
N PHE A 130 16.55 -28.08 23.77
CA PHE A 130 17.60 -27.75 24.74
C PHE A 130 17.29 -28.25 26.16
N GLU A 131 16.04 -28.38 26.55
CA GLU A 131 15.63 -28.91 27.85
C GLU A 131 15.79 -30.42 27.95
N VAL A 132 15.79 -31.14 26.84
CA VAL A 132 15.90 -32.63 26.80
C VAL A 132 17.35 -33.09 26.82
N VAL A 133 18.31 -32.20 26.57
CA VAL A 133 19.74 -32.50 26.60
C VAL A 133 20.40 -31.90 27.83
#